data_a27f37a9223f10862ddc47bf70f9ed10
#
_entry.id   a27f37a9223f10862ddc47bf70f9ed10
#
_cell.length_a   1.000
_cell.length_b   1.000
_cell.length_c   1.000
_cell.angle_alpha   90.00
_cell.angle_beta   90.00
_cell.angle_gamma   90.00
#
_symmetry.space_group_name_H-M   'P 1'
#
loop_
_entity.id
_entity.type
_entity.pdbx_description
1 polymer ?
#
loop_
_entity_poly.entity_id
_entity_poly.type
_entity_poly.pdbx_seq_one_letter_code
_entity_poly.pdbx_strand_id
1 'polypeptide(L)'
;MKKNYKSTVSACFAGYVVQAIVNNFVPLLFLTFNKSYGIELSKITALITVNFILQLCIDLLSAFFIDKIGYRAAAVAAHVFAAAGLVSLTVLPEILPSPFVGLLISVVLYAVGGGLLEVIVSPIVEACPTDNKEKMMSPVSYTHLRAHETAANL
;
A
#
# COMPACT_ATOMS: atom_id res chain seq x y z
N MET A 1 -13.07 -25.01 -20.62
CA MET A 1 -11.79 -24.83 -19.90
C MET A 1 -12.07 -24.12 -18.59
N LYS A 2 -11.86 -24.74 -17.42
CA LYS A 2 -11.91 -24.03 -16.12
C LYS A 2 -10.75 -23.05 -16.08
N LYS A 3 -11.02 -21.76 -16.16
CA LYS A 3 -10.00 -20.73 -15.96
C LYS A 3 -9.40 -20.89 -14.56
N ASN A 4 -8.09 -21.06 -14.49
CA ASN A 4 -7.40 -21.22 -13.21
C ASN A 4 -7.15 -19.84 -12.59
N TYR A 5 -8.02 -19.40 -11.69
CA TYR A 5 -7.92 -18.11 -11.00
C TYR A 5 -6.89 -18.10 -9.85
N LYS A 6 -6.25 -19.24 -9.54
CA LYS A 6 -5.28 -19.34 -8.44
C LYS A 6 -4.12 -18.34 -8.59
N SER A 7 -3.57 -18.17 -9.81
CA SER A 7 -2.50 -17.20 -10.06
C SER A 7 -2.94 -15.76 -9.86
N THR A 8 -4.17 -15.42 -10.29
CA THR A 8 -4.71 -14.06 -10.09
C THR A 8 -4.88 -13.75 -8.61
N VAL A 9 -5.42 -14.69 -7.88
CA VAL A 9 -5.61 -14.57 -6.43
C VAL A 9 -4.28 -14.47 -5.69
N SER A 10 -3.29 -15.28 -6.07
CA SER A 10 -1.93 -15.19 -5.49
C SER A 10 -1.28 -13.83 -5.77
N ALA A 11 -1.47 -13.29 -6.98
CA ALA A 11 -0.99 -11.94 -7.33
C ALA A 11 -1.69 -10.84 -6.50
N CYS A 12 -2.99 -10.95 -6.29
CA CYS A 12 -3.72 -10.03 -5.41
C CYS A 12 -3.24 -10.09 -3.96
N PHE A 13 -2.97 -11.30 -3.46
CA PHE A 13 -2.39 -11.47 -2.13
C PHE A 13 -1.01 -10.80 -2.00
N ALA A 14 -0.15 -10.97 -3.01
CA ALA A 14 1.13 -10.26 -3.07
C ALA A 14 0.92 -8.73 -3.09
N GLY A 15 -0.08 -8.23 -3.81
CA GLY A 15 -0.47 -6.82 -3.82
C GLY A 15 -0.84 -6.30 -2.43
N TYR A 16 -1.64 -7.05 -1.65
CA TYR A 16 -1.97 -6.69 -0.27
C TYR A 16 -0.73 -6.65 0.64
N VAL A 17 0.20 -7.59 0.47
CA VAL A 17 1.47 -7.60 1.23
C VAL A 17 2.30 -6.36 0.89
N VAL A 18 2.42 -6.00 -0.40
CA VAL A 18 3.14 -4.79 -0.84
C VAL A 18 2.48 -3.54 -0.26
N GLN A 19 1.16 -3.45 -0.32
CA GLN A 19 0.41 -2.33 0.27
C GLN A 19 0.64 -2.22 1.78
N ALA A 20 0.60 -3.34 2.50
CA ALA A 20 0.86 -3.35 3.94
C ALA A 20 2.28 -2.86 4.26
N ILE A 21 3.29 -3.25 3.48
CA ILE A 21 4.66 -2.77 3.61
C ILE A 21 4.71 -1.25 3.37
N VAL A 22 4.15 -0.78 2.27
CA VAL A 22 4.11 0.64 1.89
C VAL A 22 3.52 1.50 3.01
N ASN A 23 2.39 1.08 3.57
CA ASN A 23 1.68 1.86 4.59
C ASN A 23 2.40 1.89 5.95
N ASN A 24 3.15 0.85 6.29
CA ASN A 24 3.78 0.73 7.60
C ASN A 24 5.28 1.05 7.61
N PHE A 25 5.92 1.20 6.44
CA PHE A 25 7.37 1.32 6.37
C PHE A 25 7.87 2.63 7.00
N VAL A 26 7.28 3.78 6.66
CA VAL A 26 7.66 5.08 7.24
C VAL A 26 7.39 5.14 8.74
N PRO A 27 6.22 4.73 9.26
CA PRO A 27 6.00 4.64 10.70
C PRO A 27 7.05 3.79 11.44
N LEU A 28 7.49 2.67 10.87
CA LEU A 28 8.52 1.82 11.46
C LEU A 28 9.90 2.50 11.50
N LEU A 29 10.22 3.32 10.51
CA LEU A 29 11.49 4.04 10.41
C LEU A 29 11.49 5.40 11.09
N PHE A 30 10.42 5.78 11.76
CA PHE A 30 10.21 7.07 12.40
C PHE A 30 11.40 7.52 13.27
N LEU A 31 11.82 6.65 14.19
CA LEU A 31 12.96 6.94 15.07
C LEU A 31 14.30 6.94 14.32
N THR A 32 14.41 6.14 13.28
CA THR A 32 15.63 6.10 12.44
C THR A 32 15.80 7.42 11.71
N PHE A 33 14.76 7.93 11.07
CA PHE A 33 14.81 9.21 10.36
C PHE A 33 15.09 10.40 11.30
N ASN A 34 14.51 10.38 12.50
CA ASN A 34 14.79 11.38 13.50
C ASN A 34 16.27 11.36 13.94
N LYS A 35 16.81 10.17 14.25
CA LYS A 35 18.20 10.02 14.72
C LYS A 35 19.23 10.24 13.63
N SER A 36 19.00 9.70 12.43
CA SER A 36 19.99 9.72 11.34
C SER A 36 20.06 11.06 10.62
N TYR A 37 18.90 11.73 10.45
CA TYR A 37 18.81 12.96 9.67
C TYR A 37 18.50 14.19 10.53
N GLY A 38 18.33 14.05 11.84
CA GLY A 38 17.98 15.17 12.73
C GLY A 38 16.61 15.80 12.42
N ILE A 39 15.69 15.07 11.75
CA ILE A 39 14.39 15.58 11.35
C ILE A 39 13.47 15.57 12.57
N GLU A 40 12.82 16.70 12.83
CA GLU A 40 11.83 16.80 13.90
C GLU A 40 10.70 15.79 13.74
N LEU A 41 10.23 15.23 14.85
CA LEU A 41 9.14 14.26 14.89
C LEU A 41 7.85 14.80 14.26
N SER A 42 7.57 16.09 14.40
CA SER A 42 6.44 16.77 13.75
C SER A 42 6.49 16.68 12.23
N LYS A 43 7.66 16.84 11.64
CA LYS A 43 7.87 16.74 10.19
C LYS A 43 7.70 15.29 9.70
N ILE A 44 8.17 14.32 10.47
CA ILE A 44 8.00 12.89 10.13
C ILE A 44 6.51 12.51 10.22
N THR A 45 5.79 13.00 11.23
CA THR A 45 4.33 12.80 11.33
C THR A 45 3.61 13.42 10.13
N ALA A 46 4.06 14.59 9.66
CA ALA A 46 3.52 15.21 8.46
C ALA A 46 3.69 14.33 7.21
N LEU A 47 4.81 13.59 7.07
CA LEU A 47 5.00 12.63 5.96
C LEU A 47 3.95 11.52 5.97
N ILE A 48 3.60 11.01 7.15
CA ILE A 48 2.54 10.00 7.31
C ILE A 48 1.19 10.58 6.89
N THR A 49 0.89 11.80 7.32
CA THR A 49 -0.34 12.50 6.93
C THR A 49 -0.42 12.71 5.42
N VAL A 50 0.67 13.16 4.80
CA VAL A 50 0.78 13.32 3.33
C VAL A 50 0.53 12.00 2.62
N ASN A 51 1.10 10.90 3.11
CA ASN A 51 0.86 9.56 2.54
C ASN A 51 -0.63 9.22 2.50
N PHE A 52 -1.35 9.36 3.61
CA PHE A 52 -2.78 9.05 3.66
C PHE A 52 -3.65 9.98 2.82
N ILE A 53 -3.33 11.28 2.80
CA ILE A 53 -4.04 12.25 1.94
C ILE A 53 -3.86 11.89 0.47
N LEU A 54 -2.63 11.55 0.05
CA LEU A 54 -2.36 11.15 -1.33
C LEU A 54 -3.08 9.85 -1.70
N GLN A 55 -3.08 8.85 -0.81
CA GLN A 55 -3.84 7.62 -1.05
C GLN A 55 -5.31 7.91 -1.24
N LEU A 56 -5.93 8.71 -0.36
CA LEU A 56 -7.33 9.13 -0.51
C LEU A 56 -7.59 9.85 -1.83
N CYS A 57 -6.68 10.72 -2.26
CA CYS A 57 -6.80 11.39 -3.57
C CYS A 57 -6.74 10.39 -4.73
N ILE A 58 -5.83 9.41 -4.66
CA ILE A 58 -5.71 8.36 -5.67
C ILE A 58 -6.98 7.50 -5.68
N ASP A 59 -7.54 7.14 -4.53
CA ASP A 59 -8.78 6.37 -4.44
C ASP A 59 -9.93 7.09 -5.16
N LEU A 60 -10.10 8.38 -4.89
CA LEU A 60 -11.15 9.18 -5.54
C LEU A 60 -10.92 9.33 -7.05
N LEU A 61 -9.68 9.57 -7.48
CA LEU A 61 -9.34 9.74 -8.88
C LEU A 61 -9.37 8.42 -9.66
N SER A 62 -9.09 7.31 -9.01
CA SER A 62 -9.03 5.99 -9.64
C SER A 62 -10.35 5.59 -10.30
N ALA A 63 -11.48 6.00 -9.74
CA ALA A 63 -12.80 5.78 -10.31
C ALA A 63 -12.95 6.33 -11.74
N PHE A 64 -12.16 7.35 -12.11
CA PHE A 64 -12.24 7.98 -13.43
C PHE A 64 -11.27 7.40 -14.46
N PHE A 65 -10.17 6.79 -14.04
CA PHE A 65 -9.12 6.38 -14.98
C PHE A 65 -8.84 4.86 -15.01
N ILE A 66 -9.15 4.10 -13.96
CA ILE A 66 -8.84 2.66 -13.93
C ILE A 66 -9.58 1.91 -15.04
N ASP A 67 -10.84 2.22 -15.29
CA ASP A 67 -11.63 1.58 -16.35
C ASP A 67 -11.04 1.85 -17.76
N LYS A 68 -10.36 2.99 -17.94
CA LYS A 68 -9.73 3.36 -19.21
C LYS A 68 -8.37 2.70 -19.41
N ILE A 69 -7.57 2.63 -18.37
CA ILE A 69 -6.20 2.09 -18.39
C ILE A 69 -6.21 0.56 -18.29
N GLY A 70 -7.18 0.02 -17.55
CA GLY A 70 -7.34 -1.40 -17.25
C GLY A 70 -6.55 -1.86 -16.02
N TYR A 71 -7.13 -2.80 -15.29
CA TYR A 71 -6.61 -3.30 -14.01
C TYR A 71 -5.19 -3.87 -14.09
N ARG A 72 -4.81 -4.50 -15.22
CA ARG A 72 -3.46 -5.07 -15.38
C ARG A 72 -2.38 -3.99 -15.47
N ALA A 73 -2.61 -2.95 -16.28
CA ALA A 73 -1.66 -1.85 -16.41
C ALA A 73 -1.57 -1.06 -15.11
N ALA A 74 -2.70 -0.80 -14.45
CA ALA A 74 -2.75 -0.16 -13.14
C ALA A 74 -1.98 -0.97 -12.08
N ALA A 75 -2.10 -2.31 -12.06
CA ALA A 75 -1.37 -3.17 -11.14
C ALA A 75 0.15 -3.10 -11.35
N VAL A 76 0.60 -3.15 -12.60
CA VAL A 76 2.04 -3.02 -12.90
C VAL A 76 2.54 -1.63 -12.50
N ALA A 77 1.83 -0.57 -12.85
CA ALA A 77 2.19 0.79 -12.48
C ALA A 77 2.27 0.95 -10.95
N ALA A 78 1.31 0.42 -10.21
CA ALA A 78 1.27 0.46 -8.76
C ALA A 78 2.53 -0.17 -8.13
N HIS A 79 2.93 -1.36 -8.59
CA HIS A 79 4.14 -2.03 -8.09
C HIS A 79 5.42 -1.26 -8.47
N VAL A 80 5.48 -0.70 -9.67
CA VAL A 80 6.63 0.13 -10.10
C VAL A 80 6.75 1.38 -9.23
N PHE A 81 5.64 2.10 -8.99
CA PHE A 81 5.64 3.28 -8.13
C PHE A 81 5.98 2.92 -6.67
N ALA A 82 5.43 1.83 -6.14
CA ALA A 82 5.74 1.37 -4.80
C ALA A 82 7.24 1.03 -4.65
N ALA A 83 7.79 0.24 -5.58
CA ALA A 83 9.19 -0.14 -5.57
C ALA A 83 10.11 1.07 -5.73
N ALA A 84 9.83 1.96 -6.71
CA ALA A 84 10.60 3.18 -6.92
C ALA A 84 10.58 4.08 -5.69
N GLY A 85 9.41 4.25 -5.07
CA GLY A 85 9.27 5.05 -3.85
C GLY A 85 10.03 4.47 -2.66
N LEU A 86 9.97 3.16 -2.44
CA LEU A 86 10.72 2.49 -1.36
C LEU A 86 12.24 2.57 -1.57
N VAL A 87 12.72 2.38 -2.81
CA VAL A 87 14.14 2.57 -3.13
C VAL A 87 14.54 4.04 -2.94
N SER A 88 13.71 4.97 -3.35
CA SER A 88 13.95 6.41 -3.19
C SER A 88 14.08 6.83 -1.72
N LEU A 89 13.40 6.15 -0.78
CA LEU A 89 13.53 6.41 0.66
C LEU A 89 14.96 6.24 1.19
N THR A 90 15.75 5.38 0.56
CA THR A 90 17.13 5.14 0.97
C THR A 90 18.13 6.04 0.22
N VAL A 91 17.80 6.45 -0.99
CA VAL A 91 18.72 7.15 -1.89
C VAL A 91 18.54 8.67 -1.83
N LEU A 92 17.29 9.17 -1.93
CA LEU A 92 17.05 10.61 -2.04
C LEU A 92 17.44 11.43 -0.80
N PRO A 93 17.26 10.97 0.44
CA PRO A 93 17.70 11.71 1.62
C PRO A 93 19.21 11.91 1.70
N GLU A 94 20.00 11.00 1.06
CA GLU A 94 21.46 11.05 1.03
C GLU A 94 22.00 12.00 -0.05
N ILE A 95 21.27 12.11 -1.18
CA ILE A 95 21.73 12.87 -2.36
C ILE A 95 21.24 14.32 -2.31
N LEU A 96 20.03 14.55 -1.77
CA LEU A 96 19.43 15.87 -1.78
C LEU A 96 19.98 16.78 -0.66
N PRO A 97 20.08 18.09 -0.89
CA PRO A 97 20.53 19.05 0.13
C PRO A 97 19.68 19.04 1.40
N SER A 98 18.43 18.64 1.31
CA SER A 98 17.51 18.49 2.43
C SER A 98 16.99 17.06 2.51
N PRO A 99 17.37 16.28 3.52
CA PRO A 99 16.86 14.91 3.72
C PRO A 99 15.34 14.84 3.80
N PHE A 100 14.71 15.85 4.40
CA PHE A 100 13.24 15.91 4.49
C PHE A 100 12.57 15.97 3.11
N VAL A 101 13.11 16.76 2.18
CA VAL A 101 12.59 16.84 0.80
C VAL A 101 12.76 15.50 0.09
N GLY A 102 13.88 14.81 0.30
CA GLY A 102 14.12 13.47 -0.21
C GLY A 102 13.07 12.46 0.27
N LEU A 103 12.80 12.47 1.57
CA LEU A 103 11.73 11.64 2.16
C LEU A 103 10.36 12.00 1.62
N LEU A 104 10.04 13.28 1.46
CA LEU A 104 8.75 13.73 0.95
C LEU A 104 8.51 13.24 -0.48
N ILE A 105 9.49 13.38 -1.37
CA ILE A 105 9.40 12.89 -2.76
C ILE A 105 9.19 11.36 -2.77
N SER A 106 9.92 10.64 -1.94
CA SER A 106 9.80 9.20 -1.82
C SER A 106 8.41 8.77 -1.32
N VAL A 107 7.87 9.49 -0.32
CA VAL A 107 6.52 9.27 0.20
C VAL A 107 5.47 9.48 -0.89
N VAL A 108 5.60 10.54 -1.68
CA VAL A 108 4.67 10.81 -2.81
C VAL A 108 4.70 9.65 -3.81
N LEU A 109 5.88 9.15 -4.15
CA LEU A 109 6.03 8.04 -5.11
C LEU A 109 5.36 6.76 -4.60
N TYR A 110 5.70 6.31 -3.40
CA TYR A 110 5.13 5.06 -2.91
C TYR A 110 3.65 5.18 -2.49
N ALA A 111 3.19 6.38 -2.09
CA ALA A 111 1.78 6.62 -1.80
C ALA A 111 0.89 6.45 -3.04
N VAL A 112 1.37 6.90 -4.21
CA VAL A 112 0.68 6.63 -5.48
C VAL A 112 0.59 5.12 -5.74
N GLY A 113 1.68 4.39 -5.52
CA GLY A 113 1.69 2.93 -5.65
C GLY A 113 0.73 2.24 -4.69
N GLY A 114 0.76 2.62 -3.41
CA GLY A 114 -0.11 2.09 -2.35
C GLY A 114 -1.59 2.34 -2.62
N GLY A 115 -1.97 3.57 -2.96
CA GLY A 115 -3.35 3.94 -3.29
C GLY A 115 -3.86 3.17 -4.50
N LEU A 116 -3.07 3.06 -5.58
CA LEU A 116 -3.46 2.24 -6.73
C LEU A 116 -3.68 0.78 -6.37
N LEU A 117 -2.82 0.17 -5.53
CA LEU A 117 -2.99 -1.22 -5.08
C LEU A 117 -4.29 -1.38 -4.29
N GLU A 118 -4.59 -0.46 -3.40
CA GLU A 118 -5.79 -0.48 -2.56
C GLU A 118 -7.06 -0.56 -3.40
N VAL A 119 -7.14 0.29 -4.42
CA VAL A 119 -8.33 0.37 -5.28
C VAL A 119 -8.49 -0.83 -6.20
N ILE A 120 -7.39 -1.39 -6.74
CA ILE A 120 -7.49 -2.43 -7.77
C ILE A 120 -7.59 -3.84 -7.20
N VAL A 121 -7.00 -4.12 -6.03
CA VAL A 121 -6.90 -5.49 -5.52
C VAL A 121 -8.26 -6.01 -5.07
N SER A 122 -9.04 -5.20 -4.34
CA SER A 122 -10.36 -5.60 -3.84
C SER A 122 -11.35 -5.98 -4.96
N PRO A 123 -11.57 -5.18 -6.00
CA PRO A 123 -12.48 -5.55 -7.10
C PRO A 123 -12.00 -6.79 -7.88
N ILE A 124 -10.69 -6.97 -8.06
CA ILE A 124 -10.15 -8.15 -8.75
C ILE A 124 -10.46 -9.43 -7.96
N VAL A 125 -10.26 -9.41 -6.63
CA VAL A 125 -10.55 -10.55 -5.76
C VAL A 125 -12.04 -10.83 -5.74
N GLU A 126 -12.89 -9.80 -5.68
CA GLU A 126 -14.34 -9.93 -5.69
C GLU A 126 -14.87 -10.53 -7.01
N ALA A 127 -14.27 -10.14 -8.14
CA ALA A 127 -14.62 -10.67 -9.45
C ALA A 127 -14.16 -12.14 -9.67
N CYS A 128 -13.22 -12.65 -8.86
CA CYS A 128 -12.76 -14.04 -8.98
C CYS A 128 -13.83 -15.00 -8.43
N PRO A 129 -14.27 -16.02 -9.19
CA PRO A 129 -15.19 -17.03 -8.72
C PRO A 129 -14.46 -18.03 -7.79
N THR A 130 -14.35 -17.68 -6.52
CA THR A 130 -13.74 -18.52 -5.47
C THR A 130 -14.74 -18.72 -4.33
N ASP A 131 -14.78 -19.92 -3.76
CA ASP A 131 -15.68 -20.26 -2.64
C ASP A 131 -15.29 -19.62 -1.29
N ASN A 132 -14.14 -18.93 -1.24
CA ASN A 132 -13.55 -18.37 -0.02
C ASN A 132 -13.17 -16.87 -0.18
N LYS A 133 -14.04 -16.06 -0.81
CA LYS A 133 -13.77 -14.63 -1.05
C LYS A 133 -13.45 -13.86 0.23
N GLU A 134 -14.22 -14.09 1.29
CA GLU A 134 -14.03 -13.44 2.59
C GLU A 134 -12.66 -13.71 3.22
N LYS A 135 -12.17 -14.96 3.11
CA LYS A 135 -10.84 -15.35 3.62
C LYS A 135 -9.69 -14.71 2.85
N MET A 136 -9.94 -14.27 1.62
CA MET A 136 -8.93 -13.67 0.75
C MET A 136 -8.88 -12.15 0.82
N MET A 137 -10.01 -11.51 1.14
CA MET A 137 -10.10 -10.05 1.26
C MET A 137 -9.64 -9.54 2.62
N SER A 138 -9.46 -10.40 3.60
CA SER A 138 -9.16 -9.96 4.96
C SER A 138 -8.08 -10.77 5.67
N PRO A 139 -6.80 -10.60 5.33
CA PRO A 139 -5.73 -11.13 6.18
C PRO A 139 -5.74 -10.53 7.60
N VAL A 140 -6.27 -9.29 7.75
CA VAL A 140 -6.33 -8.55 9.01
C VAL A 140 -7.66 -8.74 9.75
N SER A 141 -8.81 -8.74 9.05
CA SER A 141 -10.11 -8.98 9.68
C SER A 141 -10.27 -10.40 10.21
N TYR A 142 -9.61 -11.39 9.61
CA TYR A 142 -9.72 -12.77 10.05
C TYR A 142 -9.12 -13.00 11.44
N THR A 143 -8.04 -12.31 11.78
CA THR A 143 -7.46 -12.32 13.11
C THR A 143 -8.36 -11.63 14.14
N HIS A 144 -9.02 -10.54 13.76
CA HIS A 144 -9.95 -9.83 14.65
C HIS A 144 -11.26 -10.58 14.88
N LEU A 145 -11.88 -11.16 13.85
CA LEU A 145 -13.10 -11.98 13.97
C LEU A 145 -12.87 -13.23 14.83
N ARG A 146 -11.73 -13.91 14.64
CA ARG A 146 -11.41 -15.10 15.41
C ARG A 146 -11.12 -14.80 16.90
N ALA A 147 -10.56 -13.62 17.18
CA ALA A 147 -10.39 -13.16 18.56
C ALA A 147 -11.75 -12.88 19.24
N HIS A 148 -12.71 -12.33 18.51
CA HIS A 148 -14.08 -12.10 19.01
C HIS A 148 -14.87 -13.40 19.21
N GLU A 149 -14.77 -14.35 18.29
CA GLU A 149 -15.44 -15.66 18.43
C GLU A 149 -14.87 -16.46 19.61
N THR A 150 -13.56 -16.38 19.85
CA THR A 150 -12.94 -17.08 21.00
C THR A 150 -13.34 -16.43 22.32
N ALA A 151 -13.52 -15.12 22.37
CA ALA A 151 -13.97 -14.40 23.56
C ALA A 151 -15.48 -14.60 23.85
N ALA A 152 -16.29 -14.90 22.85
CA ALA A 152 -17.73 -15.16 23.01
C ALA A 152 -18.05 -16.61 23.43
N ASN A 153 -17.09 -17.53 23.35
CA ASN A 153 -17.23 -18.95 23.69
C ASN A 153 -16.55 -19.32 25.02
N LEU A 154 -16.10 -18.35 25.83
CA LEU A 154 -15.63 -18.50 27.21
C LEU A 154 -16.64 -17.91 28.20
#